data_5603ec68cfa9dd9c6e6e333c02ab5832
#
_entry.id   5603ec68cfa9dd9c6e6e333c02ab5832
#
_cell.length_a   1.000
_cell.length_b   1.000
_cell.length_c   1.000
_cell.angle_alpha   90.00
_cell.angle_beta   90.00
_cell.angle_gamma   90.00
#
_symmetry.space_group_name_H-M   'P 1'
#
loop_
_entity.id
_entity.type
_entity.pdbx_description
1 polymer ?
#
loop_
_entity_poly.entity_id
_entity_poly.type
_entity_poly.pdbx_seq_one_letter_code
_entity_poly.pdbx_strand_id
1 'polypeptide(L)'
;MRPIFVIKIRVGIVFLLLLNYSISSAAETTIVDAGCNSRQYRVPVRVNAAGYDRLDKPVEVNIDFTQLLRQIGKTIKLDTESIVVTETEASGKIINSLVRFQFDKAPDFNSETKAKGTITFMAEGKTPADSTRIFYVHLSHADSAHSTPPCKPLVSLTDKVEYQGQESFRIKTQNATYYYHKQGAGFAGIIDKNGNDWIGYRPDGGSAGHYRGIPNMGYPEGYCHPGKTVSNSKIISRGPIKVSIFSRSNDKKMECIWDIFPTYARLTVLKMRKPYWFLYEGTPGGKLDEDSDYCIRAGMPNGIRTPAKTKWDGDISVPGHLGEWLCFGDGNRAIYLIHHEDDEAMDSYWPMKGQMTVFGFGRKGLNKFMEMVPAHFTIGLCEGSTFEEFSKVVNSAYSPMVIEVGNPEIAGN
;
A
#
# COMPACT_ATOMS: atom_id res chain seq x y z
N MET A 1 3.62 -55.02 69.78
CA MET A 1 3.46 -53.67 70.29
C MET A 1 3.59 -52.68 69.11
N ARG A 2 2.53 -52.11 68.69
CA ARG A 2 2.51 -51.05 67.64
C ARG A 2 2.01 -49.74 68.29
N PRO A 3 2.66 -48.58 68.12
CA PRO A 3 2.17 -47.34 68.69
C PRO A 3 1.07 -46.73 67.80
N ILE A 4 0.08 -46.22 68.46
CA ILE A 4 -1.07 -45.48 67.90
C ILE A 4 -0.63 -44.03 67.66
N PHE A 5 -0.73 -43.57 66.42
CA PHE A 5 -0.55 -42.15 66.09
C PHE A 5 -1.87 -41.40 66.20
N VAL A 6 -1.94 -40.42 67.06
CA VAL A 6 -3.07 -39.51 67.23
C VAL A 6 -2.85 -38.33 66.31
N ILE A 7 -3.75 -38.15 65.31
CA ILE A 7 -3.77 -36.98 64.41
C ILE A 7 -4.64 -35.91 65.05
N LYS A 8 -4.02 -34.77 65.41
CA LYS A 8 -4.74 -33.57 65.80
C LYS A 8 -5.13 -32.77 64.56
N ILE A 9 -6.44 -32.68 64.30
CA ILE A 9 -7.04 -31.84 63.26
C ILE A 9 -7.11 -30.42 63.86
N ARG A 10 -6.39 -29.45 63.26
CA ARG A 10 -6.59 -28.01 63.51
C ARG A 10 -7.62 -27.49 62.50
N VAL A 11 -8.74 -27.04 63.01
CA VAL A 11 -9.76 -26.29 62.24
C VAL A 11 -9.23 -24.85 62.08
N GLY A 12 -8.86 -24.51 60.82
CA GLY A 12 -8.53 -23.12 60.44
C GLY A 12 -9.74 -22.41 59.95
N ILE A 13 -10.16 -21.37 60.63
CA ILE A 13 -11.24 -20.46 60.18
C ILE A 13 -10.66 -19.62 59.05
N VAL A 14 -11.20 -19.83 57.84
CA VAL A 14 -10.90 -18.99 56.64
C VAL A 14 -11.84 -17.78 56.69
N PHE A 15 -11.32 -16.61 56.96
CA PHE A 15 -12.03 -15.35 56.79
C PHE A 15 -12.06 -15.05 55.26
N LEU A 16 -13.27 -15.11 54.66
CA LEU A 16 -13.50 -14.65 53.29
C LEU A 16 -13.58 -13.12 53.33
N LEU A 17 -12.49 -12.45 52.92
CA LEU A 17 -12.51 -11.04 52.59
C LEU A 17 -13.18 -10.87 51.21
N LEU A 18 -14.43 -10.47 51.19
CA LEU A 18 -15.13 -9.96 50.00
C LEU A 18 -14.50 -8.62 49.60
N LEU A 19 -13.55 -8.67 48.66
CA LEU A 19 -13.10 -7.49 47.93
C LEU A 19 -14.19 -7.08 46.96
N ASN A 20 -14.90 -5.99 47.32
CA ASN A 20 -15.73 -5.27 46.37
C ASN A 20 -14.85 -4.65 45.29
N TYR A 21 -14.74 -5.32 44.14
CA TYR A 21 -14.23 -4.70 42.92
C TYR A 21 -15.28 -3.71 42.45
N SER A 22 -15.11 -2.44 42.76
CA SER A 22 -15.76 -1.35 42.06
C SER A 22 -15.29 -1.41 40.60
N ILE A 23 -16.18 -1.81 39.70
CA ILE A 23 -15.97 -1.67 38.26
C ILE A 23 -15.88 -0.18 38.00
N SER A 24 -14.67 0.33 37.89
CA SER A 24 -14.40 1.67 37.40
C SER A 24 -15.01 1.78 36.01
N SER A 25 -15.96 2.69 35.86
CA SER A 25 -16.57 3.05 34.60
C SER A 25 -15.50 3.25 33.56
N ALA A 26 -15.72 2.66 32.37
CA ALA A 26 -14.93 2.91 31.18
C ALA A 26 -14.69 4.43 31.08
N ALA A 27 -13.44 4.82 31.00
CA ALA A 27 -13.08 6.18 30.66
C ALA A 27 -13.76 6.48 29.31
N GLU A 28 -14.74 7.37 29.32
CA GLU A 28 -15.19 8.02 28.10
C GLU A 28 -13.93 8.61 27.46
N THR A 29 -13.54 8.01 26.36
CA THR A 29 -12.47 8.56 25.53
C THR A 29 -12.99 9.91 25.09
N THR A 30 -12.50 10.96 25.71
CA THR A 30 -12.81 12.34 25.29
C THR A 30 -12.35 12.42 23.84
N ILE A 31 -13.33 12.46 22.92
CA ILE A 31 -13.05 12.70 21.50
C ILE A 31 -12.42 14.09 21.47
N VAL A 32 -11.11 14.14 21.23
CA VAL A 32 -10.40 15.42 21.08
C VAL A 32 -11.03 16.06 19.86
N ASP A 33 -11.75 17.16 20.07
CA ASP A 33 -12.27 17.96 18.97
C ASP A 33 -11.08 18.47 18.16
N ALA A 34 -10.82 17.84 17.01
CA ALA A 34 -9.77 18.26 16.09
C ALA A 34 -10.06 19.62 15.44
N GLY A 35 -11.00 20.38 16.02
CA GLY A 35 -11.46 21.68 15.53
C GLY A 35 -12.30 21.55 14.26
N CYS A 36 -12.87 20.39 13.95
CA CYS A 36 -13.73 20.20 12.79
C CYS A 36 -14.96 21.11 12.83
N ASN A 37 -15.50 21.38 14.03
CA ASN A 37 -16.63 22.27 14.25
C ASN A 37 -16.31 23.76 13.97
N SER A 38 -15.06 24.14 13.91
CA SER A 38 -14.64 25.50 13.58
C SER A 38 -14.44 25.73 12.07
N ARG A 39 -14.52 24.66 11.24
CA ARG A 39 -14.42 24.77 9.78
C ARG A 39 -15.74 25.26 9.20
N GLN A 40 -15.63 26.07 8.14
CA GLN A 40 -16.80 26.72 7.53
C GLN A 40 -17.58 25.79 6.60
N TYR A 41 -16.89 24.84 5.97
CA TYR A 41 -17.47 23.94 4.97
C TYR A 41 -17.02 22.51 5.21
N ARG A 42 -17.88 21.55 4.80
CA ARG A 42 -17.55 20.14 4.78
C ARG A 42 -18.08 19.47 3.50
N VAL A 43 -17.35 18.49 3.00
CA VAL A 43 -17.71 17.71 1.82
C VAL A 43 -17.86 16.26 2.25
N PRO A 44 -19.04 15.64 2.11
CA PRO A 44 -19.22 14.23 2.42
C PRO A 44 -18.57 13.35 1.35
N VAL A 45 -17.90 12.30 1.80
CA VAL A 45 -17.28 11.26 0.96
C VAL A 45 -17.78 9.90 1.45
N ARG A 46 -18.53 9.20 0.62
CA ARG A 46 -18.99 7.84 0.88
C ARG A 46 -18.05 6.85 0.23
N VAL A 47 -17.61 5.85 0.99
CA VAL A 47 -16.66 4.83 0.55
C VAL A 47 -17.30 3.47 0.73
N ASN A 48 -17.69 2.84 -0.38
CA ASN A 48 -18.23 1.48 -0.38
C ASN A 48 -17.14 0.46 -0.69
N ALA A 49 -17.10 -0.63 0.06
CA ALA A 49 -16.09 -1.68 -0.04
C ALA A 49 -16.15 -2.48 -1.34
N ALA A 50 -17.25 -2.40 -2.09
CA ALA A 50 -17.45 -3.00 -3.41
C ALA A 50 -17.23 -4.54 -3.44
N GLY A 51 -17.81 -5.24 -2.46
CA GLY A 51 -17.81 -6.72 -2.41
C GLY A 51 -16.56 -7.36 -1.81
N TYR A 52 -15.59 -6.57 -1.32
CA TYR A 52 -14.37 -7.11 -0.72
C TYR A 52 -14.12 -6.54 0.67
N ASP A 53 -13.79 -7.41 1.63
CA ASP A 53 -13.30 -6.97 2.94
C ASP A 53 -12.03 -6.11 2.76
N ARG A 54 -11.97 -4.96 3.43
CA ARG A 54 -10.79 -4.09 3.42
C ARG A 54 -10.21 -3.98 4.83
N LEU A 55 -8.89 -3.87 4.91
CA LEU A 55 -8.18 -3.63 6.17
C LEU A 55 -7.19 -2.48 5.96
N ASP A 56 -7.30 -1.45 6.80
CA ASP A 56 -6.41 -0.28 6.76
C ASP A 56 -6.17 0.26 5.34
N LYS A 57 -7.28 0.46 4.60
CA LYS A 57 -7.22 0.79 3.18
C LYS A 57 -7.00 2.28 2.95
N PRO A 58 -5.95 2.69 2.21
CA PRO A 58 -5.86 4.05 1.68
C PRO A 58 -6.97 4.31 0.66
N VAL A 59 -7.64 5.44 0.80
CA VAL A 59 -8.70 5.93 -0.08
C VAL A 59 -8.19 7.18 -0.78
N GLU A 60 -8.20 7.19 -2.11
CA GLU A 60 -7.77 8.33 -2.92
C GLU A 60 -8.99 8.99 -3.57
N VAL A 61 -9.16 10.29 -3.34
CA VAL A 61 -10.29 11.07 -3.83
C VAL A 61 -9.77 12.28 -4.60
N ASN A 62 -10.03 12.32 -5.89
CA ASN A 62 -9.80 13.53 -6.68
C ASN A 62 -10.89 14.55 -6.36
N ILE A 63 -10.50 15.72 -5.92
CA ILE A 63 -11.43 16.74 -5.46
C ILE A 63 -11.10 18.11 -6.06
N ASP A 64 -12.11 18.82 -6.52
CA ASP A 64 -12.04 20.22 -6.93
C ASP A 64 -12.91 21.06 -6.01
N PHE A 65 -12.31 21.58 -4.95
CA PHE A 65 -13.00 22.42 -3.97
C PHE A 65 -13.59 23.69 -4.59
N THR A 66 -12.93 24.28 -5.59
CA THR A 66 -13.43 25.46 -6.28
C THR A 66 -14.75 25.15 -6.99
N GLN A 67 -14.82 24.04 -7.71
CA GLN A 67 -16.03 23.62 -8.40
C GLN A 67 -17.14 23.25 -7.44
N LEU A 68 -16.83 22.48 -6.40
CA LEU A 68 -17.80 22.04 -5.39
C LEU A 68 -18.43 23.24 -4.68
N LEU A 69 -17.62 24.18 -4.18
CA LEU A 69 -18.16 25.32 -3.42
C LEU A 69 -18.97 26.28 -4.31
N ARG A 70 -18.67 26.39 -5.59
CA ARG A 70 -19.50 27.15 -6.55
C ARG A 70 -20.90 26.57 -6.69
N GLN A 71 -21.11 25.26 -6.53
CA GLN A 71 -22.45 24.64 -6.57
C GLN A 71 -23.37 25.17 -5.47
N ILE A 72 -22.81 25.60 -4.35
CA ILE A 72 -23.55 26.21 -3.25
C ILE A 72 -23.40 27.76 -3.20
N GLY A 73 -23.00 28.36 -4.34
CA GLY A 73 -22.88 29.81 -4.47
C GLY A 73 -21.71 30.41 -3.67
N LYS A 74 -20.69 29.63 -3.32
CA LYS A 74 -19.54 30.11 -2.56
C LYS A 74 -18.28 30.18 -3.40
N THR A 75 -17.50 31.23 -3.15
CA THR A 75 -16.13 31.39 -3.70
C THR A 75 -15.22 31.72 -2.54
N ILE A 76 -14.19 30.93 -2.34
CA ILE A 76 -13.23 31.12 -1.25
C ILE A 76 -11.80 30.98 -1.77
N LYS A 77 -10.87 31.58 -1.06
CA LYS A 77 -9.45 31.20 -1.14
C LYS A 77 -9.23 30.05 -0.15
N LEU A 78 -8.98 28.86 -0.67
CA LEU A 78 -8.81 27.69 0.19
C LEU A 78 -7.57 27.80 1.06
N ASP A 79 -7.75 27.64 2.37
CA ASP A 79 -6.66 27.34 3.29
C ASP A 79 -6.39 25.81 3.29
N THR A 80 -5.27 25.38 2.71
CA THR A 80 -4.92 23.94 2.69
C THR A 80 -4.57 23.39 4.06
N GLU A 81 -4.16 24.24 5.02
CA GLU A 81 -3.87 23.84 6.40
C GLU A 81 -5.16 23.68 7.23
N SER A 82 -6.28 24.22 6.74
CA SER A 82 -7.58 24.03 7.37
C SER A 82 -8.20 22.66 7.10
N ILE A 83 -7.67 21.91 6.12
CA ILE A 83 -8.25 20.62 5.76
C ILE A 83 -8.11 19.65 6.91
N VAL A 84 -9.24 18.99 7.26
CA VAL A 84 -9.33 17.89 8.24
C VAL A 84 -10.29 16.86 7.69
N VAL A 85 -10.01 15.59 7.95
CA VAL A 85 -10.91 14.49 7.59
C VAL A 85 -11.43 13.85 8.85
N THR A 86 -12.76 13.67 8.93
CA THR A 86 -13.44 12.97 10.02
C THR A 86 -14.19 11.77 9.47
N GLU A 87 -14.51 10.82 10.34
CA GLU A 87 -15.40 9.71 10.02
C GLU A 87 -16.63 9.75 10.93
N THR A 88 -17.79 9.43 10.36
CA THR A 88 -19.06 9.45 11.08
C THR A 88 -19.84 8.14 10.87
N GLU A 89 -20.73 7.86 11.80
CA GLU A 89 -21.83 6.92 11.60
C GLU A 89 -22.89 7.50 10.63
N ALA A 90 -23.82 6.66 10.18
CA ALA A 90 -24.96 7.11 9.37
C ALA A 90 -25.85 8.13 10.10
N SER A 91 -25.85 8.12 11.42
CA SER A 91 -26.53 9.10 12.27
C SER A 91 -25.89 10.50 12.25
N GLY A 92 -24.70 10.65 11.67
CA GLY A 92 -23.90 11.87 11.72
C GLY A 92 -22.99 11.99 12.96
N LYS A 93 -23.05 11.03 13.90
CA LYS A 93 -22.16 11.02 15.06
C LYS A 93 -20.72 10.76 14.62
N ILE A 94 -19.79 11.62 15.02
CA ILE A 94 -18.35 11.46 14.75
C ILE A 94 -17.82 10.27 15.54
N ILE A 95 -17.19 9.31 14.84
CA ILE A 95 -16.51 8.14 15.41
C ILE A 95 -14.98 8.24 15.31
N ASN A 96 -14.47 9.05 14.38
CA ASN A 96 -13.06 9.42 14.32
C ASN A 96 -12.95 10.90 13.94
N SER A 97 -12.53 11.76 14.86
CA SER A 97 -12.41 13.20 14.65
C SER A 97 -11.12 13.61 13.93
N LEU A 98 -10.15 12.71 13.80
CA LEU A 98 -8.85 12.96 13.17
C LEU A 98 -8.41 11.75 12.34
N VAL A 99 -9.06 11.54 11.19
CA VAL A 99 -8.65 10.55 10.20
C VAL A 99 -7.33 11.02 9.59
N ARG A 100 -6.34 10.11 9.51
CA ARG A 100 -5.07 10.42 8.85
C ARG A 100 -5.30 10.68 7.37
N PHE A 101 -4.80 11.79 6.88
CA PHE A 101 -4.93 12.18 5.48
C PHE A 101 -3.69 12.91 4.95
N GLN A 102 -3.68 13.11 3.65
CA GLN A 102 -2.70 13.92 2.92
C GLN A 102 -3.40 14.56 1.73
N PHE A 103 -3.07 15.80 1.43
CA PHE A 103 -3.58 16.51 0.26
C PHE A 103 -2.44 16.77 -0.73
N ASP A 104 -2.48 16.11 -1.87
CA ASP A 104 -1.56 16.30 -2.98
C ASP A 104 -2.16 17.30 -3.97
N LYS A 105 -1.59 18.49 -4.01
CA LYS A 105 -2.03 19.58 -4.91
C LYS A 105 -1.83 19.18 -6.37
N ALA A 106 -2.81 19.44 -7.23
CA ALA A 106 -2.63 19.27 -8.67
C ALA A 106 -1.51 20.19 -9.21
N PRO A 107 -0.85 19.85 -10.32
CA PRO A 107 0.23 20.65 -10.89
C PRO A 107 -0.15 22.11 -11.20
N ASP A 108 -1.42 22.35 -11.52
CA ASP A 108 -1.98 23.68 -11.81
C ASP A 108 -2.81 24.24 -10.64
N PHE A 109 -2.56 23.77 -9.41
CA PHE A 109 -3.25 24.22 -8.22
C PHE A 109 -3.13 25.73 -8.02
N ASN A 110 -4.26 26.35 -7.77
CA ASN A 110 -4.38 27.74 -7.29
C ASN A 110 -5.49 27.81 -6.25
N SER A 111 -5.17 28.31 -5.07
CA SER A 111 -6.09 28.31 -3.92
C SER A 111 -7.39 29.09 -4.14
N GLU A 112 -7.42 30.04 -5.08
CA GLU A 112 -8.59 30.88 -5.38
C GLU A 112 -9.40 30.39 -6.58
N THR A 113 -8.71 29.97 -7.64
CA THR A 113 -9.34 29.70 -8.94
C THR A 113 -9.36 28.23 -9.34
N LYS A 114 -8.45 27.42 -8.77
CA LYS A 114 -8.28 25.98 -9.09
C LYS A 114 -7.80 25.21 -7.85
N ALA A 115 -8.57 25.23 -6.78
CA ALA A 115 -8.26 24.53 -5.54
C ALA A 115 -8.57 23.04 -5.68
N LYS A 116 -7.80 22.33 -6.52
CA LYS A 116 -7.98 20.92 -6.82
C LYS A 116 -6.73 20.09 -6.52
N GLY A 117 -6.95 18.81 -6.26
CA GLY A 117 -5.90 17.86 -5.96
C GLY A 117 -6.48 16.49 -5.59
N THR A 118 -5.64 15.64 -5.02
CA THR A 118 -6.04 14.33 -4.50
C THR A 118 -5.92 14.35 -2.99
N ILE A 119 -7.02 14.05 -2.30
CA ILE A 119 -6.99 13.72 -0.88
C ILE A 119 -6.81 12.21 -0.77
N THR A 120 -5.76 11.81 -0.09
CA THR A 120 -5.55 10.42 0.32
C THR A 120 -5.79 10.33 1.82
N PHE A 121 -6.72 9.49 2.27
CA PHE A 121 -6.96 9.27 3.70
C PHE A 121 -7.04 7.77 4.02
N MET A 122 -6.87 7.44 5.30
CA MET A 122 -6.90 6.05 5.76
C MET A 122 -8.31 5.66 6.23
N ALA A 123 -8.91 4.67 5.57
CA ALA A 123 -10.04 3.94 6.13
C ALA A 123 -9.48 2.88 7.11
N GLU A 124 -9.10 3.34 8.31
CA GLU A 124 -8.45 2.49 9.32
C GLU A 124 -9.39 1.40 9.84
N GLY A 125 -8.81 0.25 10.22
CA GLY A 125 -9.56 -0.91 10.66
C GLY A 125 -10.26 -1.67 9.53
N LYS A 126 -11.15 -2.58 9.92
CA LYS A 126 -11.88 -3.41 8.97
C LYS A 126 -13.07 -2.65 8.36
N THR A 127 -13.20 -2.70 7.03
CA THR A 127 -14.40 -2.32 6.28
C THR A 127 -14.97 -3.59 5.66
N PRO A 128 -16.11 -4.12 6.15
CA PRO A 128 -16.75 -5.31 5.60
C PRO A 128 -17.14 -5.15 4.12
N ALA A 129 -17.17 -6.25 3.37
CA ALA A 129 -17.37 -6.29 1.92
C ALA A 129 -18.59 -5.49 1.41
N ASP A 130 -19.70 -5.54 2.14
CA ASP A 130 -20.96 -4.91 1.73
C ASP A 130 -21.24 -3.60 2.47
N SER A 131 -20.23 -3.04 3.16
CA SER A 131 -20.40 -1.84 3.96
C SER A 131 -19.98 -0.57 3.24
N THR A 132 -20.60 0.53 3.67
CA THR A 132 -20.23 1.90 3.28
C THR A 132 -19.80 2.68 4.51
N ARG A 133 -18.65 3.33 4.45
CA ARG A 133 -18.18 4.27 5.48
C ARG A 133 -18.38 5.70 5.00
N ILE A 134 -18.65 6.60 5.94
CA ILE A 134 -18.93 8.01 5.65
C ILE A 134 -17.83 8.87 6.26
N PHE A 135 -17.18 9.63 5.39
CA PHE A 135 -16.15 10.58 5.78
C PHE A 135 -16.59 11.99 5.41
N TYR A 136 -16.08 12.98 6.13
CA TYR A 136 -16.24 14.39 5.80
C TYR A 136 -14.88 15.06 5.66
N VAL A 137 -14.68 15.74 4.55
CA VAL A 137 -13.53 16.61 4.34
C VAL A 137 -13.95 18.03 4.73
N HIS A 138 -13.44 18.51 5.86
CA HIS A 138 -13.69 19.86 6.37
C HIS A 138 -12.65 20.82 5.83
N LEU A 139 -13.05 22.07 5.57
CA LEU A 139 -12.18 23.13 5.02
C LEU A 139 -12.68 24.53 5.38
N SER A 140 -11.79 25.51 5.26
CA SER A 140 -12.10 26.94 5.53
C SER A 140 -11.41 27.88 4.55
N HIS A 141 -11.83 29.14 4.57
CA HIS A 141 -11.17 30.25 3.91
C HIS A 141 -9.81 30.57 4.57
N ALA A 142 -8.86 31.10 3.80
CA ALA A 142 -7.49 31.37 4.22
C ALA A 142 -7.33 32.41 5.36
N ASP A 143 -8.36 33.22 5.61
CA ASP A 143 -8.33 34.20 6.71
C ASP A 143 -8.65 33.60 8.09
N SER A 144 -8.95 32.32 8.12
CA SER A 144 -9.27 31.57 9.34
C SER A 144 -7.99 30.91 9.87
N ALA A 145 -7.54 31.28 11.07
CA ALA A 145 -6.37 30.67 11.70
C ALA A 145 -6.68 29.24 12.14
N HIS A 146 -6.39 28.27 11.31
CA HIS A 146 -6.53 26.85 11.62
C HIS A 146 -5.20 26.13 11.50
N SER A 147 -4.96 25.18 12.38
CA SER A 147 -3.88 24.23 12.26
C SER A 147 -4.42 22.80 12.32
N THR A 148 -3.91 21.93 11.46
CA THR A 148 -4.19 20.50 11.56
C THR A 148 -3.21 19.89 12.55
N PRO A 149 -3.68 19.13 13.54
CA PRO A 149 -2.77 18.45 14.46
C PRO A 149 -1.81 17.54 13.70
N PRO A 150 -0.52 17.52 14.07
CA PRO A 150 0.44 16.63 13.42
C PRO A 150 0.06 15.17 13.69
N CYS A 151 0.07 14.34 12.66
CA CYS A 151 -0.11 12.91 12.78
C CYS A 151 1.21 12.16 12.58
N LYS A 152 1.36 11.02 13.27
CA LYS A 152 2.53 10.14 13.07
C LYS A 152 2.48 9.57 11.64
N PRO A 153 3.53 9.77 10.83
CA PRO A 153 3.57 9.24 9.47
C PRO A 153 3.52 7.71 9.44
N LEU A 154 2.71 7.15 8.54
CA LEU A 154 2.69 5.72 8.22
C LEU A 154 3.74 5.38 7.16
N VAL A 155 4.08 6.36 6.33
CA VAL A 155 5.14 6.26 5.32
C VAL A 155 6.12 7.41 5.53
N SER A 156 7.41 7.11 5.50
CA SER A 156 8.46 8.12 5.62
C SER A 156 9.55 7.90 4.58
N LEU A 157 10.11 8.99 4.05
CA LEU A 157 11.16 8.97 3.05
C LEU A 157 12.41 9.68 3.55
N THR A 158 13.56 9.04 3.35
CA THR A 158 14.89 9.65 3.50
C THR A 158 15.54 9.71 2.12
N ASP A 159 15.94 10.91 1.72
CA ASP A 159 16.67 11.15 0.47
C ASP A 159 18.19 11.01 0.67
N LYS A 160 18.93 10.90 -0.43
CA LYS A 160 20.40 10.84 -0.46
C LYS A 160 20.98 9.72 0.41
N VAL A 161 20.35 8.57 0.39
CA VAL A 161 20.86 7.36 1.03
C VAL A 161 21.65 6.58 -0.02
N GLU A 162 22.84 6.12 0.34
CA GLU A 162 23.54 5.13 -0.47
C GLU A 162 23.03 3.72 -0.13
N TYR A 163 22.69 2.93 -1.14
CA TYR A 163 22.36 1.52 -1.00
C TYR A 163 23.01 0.72 -2.11
N GLN A 164 23.89 -0.20 -1.72
CA GLN A 164 24.64 -1.07 -2.65
C GLN A 164 25.35 -0.28 -3.77
N GLY A 165 26.04 0.81 -3.41
CA GLY A 165 26.78 1.66 -4.34
C GLY A 165 25.95 2.58 -5.22
N GLN A 166 24.65 2.74 -4.94
CA GLN A 166 23.73 3.57 -5.72
C GLN A 166 23.03 4.62 -4.86
N GLU A 167 22.94 5.84 -5.37
CA GLU A 167 22.13 6.88 -4.73
C GLU A 167 20.65 6.50 -4.76
N SER A 168 20.03 6.49 -3.58
CA SER A 168 18.72 5.89 -3.36
C SER A 168 17.79 6.77 -2.55
N PHE A 169 16.49 6.51 -2.69
CA PHE A 169 15.50 6.85 -1.68
C PHE A 169 15.31 5.64 -0.76
N ARG A 170 15.31 5.88 0.57
CA ARG A 170 14.87 4.90 1.56
C ARG A 170 13.47 5.26 2.02
N ILE A 171 12.52 4.38 1.78
CA ILE A 171 11.12 4.57 2.18
C ILE A 171 10.77 3.51 3.23
N LYS A 172 10.37 3.98 4.42
CA LYS A 172 9.91 3.11 5.50
C LYS A 172 8.39 3.14 5.56
N THR A 173 7.80 1.96 5.60
CA THR A 173 6.36 1.75 5.75
C THR A 173 6.08 0.86 6.95
N GLN A 174 4.82 0.49 7.14
CA GLN A 174 4.40 -0.44 8.18
C GLN A 174 4.95 -1.86 7.96
N ASN A 175 5.01 -2.32 6.70
CA ASN A 175 5.34 -3.70 6.36
C ASN A 175 6.78 -3.90 5.88
N ALA A 176 7.42 -2.84 5.34
CA ALA A 176 8.73 -2.96 4.72
C ALA A 176 9.55 -1.67 4.76
N THR A 177 10.85 -1.82 4.53
CA THR A 177 11.75 -0.74 4.14
C THR A 177 12.15 -0.97 2.68
N TYR A 178 11.85 -0.01 1.82
CA TYR A 178 12.18 -0.03 0.40
C TYR A 178 13.43 0.80 0.14
N TYR A 179 14.33 0.28 -0.70
CA TYR A 179 15.46 1.04 -1.25
C TYR A 179 15.29 1.19 -2.75
N TYR A 180 15.07 2.41 -3.19
CA TYR A 180 14.81 2.75 -4.57
C TYR A 180 16.02 3.42 -5.22
N HIS A 181 16.67 2.76 -6.18
CA HIS A 181 17.78 3.31 -6.94
C HIS A 181 17.29 4.41 -7.89
N LYS A 182 17.73 5.66 -7.67
CA LYS A 182 17.22 6.82 -8.41
C LYS A 182 17.49 6.75 -9.91
N GLN A 183 18.71 6.34 -10.29
CA GLN A 183 19.10 6.24 -11.69
C GLN A 183 18.63 4.96 -12.35
N GLY A 184 18.31 3.94 -11.59
CA GLY A 184 17.77 2.68 -12.07
C GLY A 184 16.24 2.67 -12.16
N ALA A 185 15.57 3.61 -11.51
CA ALA A 185 14.10 3.69 -11.44
C ALA A 185 13.43 2.41 -10.95
N GLY A 186 13.99 1.77 -9.92
CA GLY A 186 13.45 0.52 -9.36
C GLY A 186 13.94 0.23 -7.95
N PHE A 187 13.24 -0.70 -7.29
CA PHE A 187 13.61 -1.16 -5.95
C PHE A 187 14.73 -2.20 -6.03
N ALA A 188 15.84 -1.91 -5.34
CA ALA A 188 16.98 -2.80 -5.15
C ALA A 188 16.92 -3.56 -3.82
N GLY A 189 16.10 -3.11 -2.89
CA GLY A 189 15.87 -3.78 -1.60
C GLY A 189 14.43 -3.59 -1.15
N ILE A 190 13.82 -4.66 -0.68
CA ILE A 190 12.53 -4.69 0.03
C ILE A 190 12.75 -5.51 1.29
N ILE A 191 13.08 -4.80 2.37
CA ILE A 191 13.42 -5.41 3.64
C ILE A 191 12.16 -5.54 4.48
N ASP A 192 11.79 -6.74 4.84
CA ASP A 192 10.64 -7.00 5.70
C ASP A 192 10.90 -6.61 7.17
N LYS A 193 9.86 -6.74 8.01
CA LYS A 193 9.94 -6.42 9.45
C LYS A 193 10.92 -7.32 10.23
N ASN A 194 11.33 -8.46 9.67
CA ASN A 194 12.27 -9.39 10.27
C ASN A 194 13.71 -9.20 9.73
N GLY A 195 13.91 -8.26 8.80
CA GLY A 195 15.21 -7.93 8.22
C GLY A 195 15.59 -8.76 6.98
N ASN A 196 14.67 -9.57 6.43
CA ASN A 196 14.92 -10.32 5.21
C ASN A 196 14.74 -9.43 3.99
N ASP A 197 15.70 -9.48 3.06
CA ASP A 197 15.64 -8.73 1.81
C ASP A 197 15.01 -9.60 0.70
N TRP A 198 13.83 -9.22 0.25
CA TRP A 198 13.07 -9.93 -0.78
C TRP A 198 13.57 -9.66 -2.20
N ILE A 199 14.57 -8.79 -2.36
CA ILE A 199 15.27 -8.53 -3.64
C ILE A 199 16.66 -9.14 -3.62
N GLY A 200 17.48 -8.82 -2.62
CA GLY A 200 18.84 -9.29 -2.51
C GLY A 200 19.74 -8.80 -3.67
N TYR A 201 19.60 -7.53 -4.07
CA TYR A 201 20.42 -6.93 -5.12
C TYR A 201 21.92 -7.05 -4.80
N ARG A 202 22.71 -7.41 -5.82
CA ARG A 202 24.17 -7.56 -5.71
C ARG A 202 24.87 -6.85 -6.86
N PRO A 203 25.58 -5.74 -6.60
CA PRO A 203 26.30 -5.02 -7.64
C PRO A 203 27.52 -5.78 -8.21
N ASP A 204 28.11 -6.66 -7.40
CA ASP A 204 29.35 -7.41 -7.69
C ASP A 204 29.14 -8.74 -8.41
N GLY A 205 27.90 -9.15 -8.64
CA GLY A 205 27.66 -10.17 -9.58
C GLY A 205 27.24 -11.57 -9.15
N GLY A 206 27.96 -12.59 -9.56
CA GLY A 206 27.49 -13.96 -9.72
C GLY A 206 26.73 -14.13 -11.05
N SER A 207 26.27 -15.33 -11.39
CA SER A 207 25.53 -15.58 -12.65
C SER A 207 24.21 -14.83 -12.74
N ALA A 208 23.64 -14.40 -11.59
CA ALA A 208 22.48 -13.55 -11.48
C ALA A 208 22.85 -12.06 -11.42
N GLY A 209 24.08 -11.74 -11.02
CA GLY A 209 24.65 -10.39 -11.01
C GLY A 209 23.76 -9.33 -10.41
N HIS A 210 23.78 -8.17 -11.01
CA HIS A 210 22.95 -7.01 -10.69
C HIS A 210 21.56 -7.04 -11.34
N TYR A 211 21.13 -8.18 -11.90
CA TYR A 211 19.79 -8.32 -12.50
C TYR A 211 18.67 -8.45 -11.48
N ARG A 212 18.95 -8.42 -10.17
CA ARG A 212 17.94 -8.46 -9.14
C ARG A 212 17.30 -7.09 -8.96
N GLY A 213 15.99 -7.08 -8.81
CA GLY A 213 15.23 -5.85 -8.63
C GLY A 213 13.79 -5.94 -9.07
N ILE A 214 13.07 -4.84 -8.86
CA ILE A 214 11.69 -4.69 -9.32
C ILE A 214 11.40 -3.21 -9.63
N PRO A 215 10.88 -2.90 -10.83
CA PRO A 215 10.78 -3.77 -12.00
C PRO A 215 12.10 -3.83 -12.80
N ASN A 216 12.16 -4.75 -13.76
CA ASN A 216 13.00 -4.62 -14.94
C ASN A 216 12.08 -4.65 -16.15
N MET A 217 11.91 -3.53 -16.85
CA MET A 217 10.88 -3.43 -17.89
C MET A 217 11.42 -3.51 -19.31
N GLY A 218 12.69 -3.24 -19.52
CA GLY A 218 13.29 -3.16 -20.84
C GLY A 218 14.68 -3.78 -20.92
N TYR A 219 14.84 -5.07 -20.60
CA TYR A 219 16.10 -5.76 -20.85
C TYR A 219 16.30 -5.97 -22.37
N PRO A 220 17.52 -5.80 -22.92
CA PRO A 220 18.78 -5.52 -22.22
C PRO A 220 19.04 -4.04 -21.91
N GLU A 221 18.22 -3.10 -22.37
CA GLU A 221 18.46 -1.65 -22.26
C GLU A 221 18.42 -1.13 -20.80
N GLY A 222 17.83 -1.91 -19.89
CA GLY A 222 17.83 -1.63 -18.46
C GLY A 222 16.86 -0.53 -18.02
N TYR A 223 15.79 -0.29 -18.77
CA TYR A 223 14.73 0.62 -18.33
C TYR A 223 14.06 0.11 -17.07
N CYS A 224 13.81 1.02 -16.11
CA CYS A 224 13.28 0.66 -14.79
C CYS A 224 14.02 -0.54 -14.19
N HIS A 225 15.34 -0.48 -14.09
CA HIS A 225 16.14 -1.58 -13.57
C HIS A 225 17.12 -1.08 -12.50
N PRO A 226 17.05 -1.53 -11.24
CA PRO A 226 18.04 -1.21 -10.23
C PRO A 226 19.47 -1.48 -10.69
N GLY A 227 20.38 -0.59 -10.31
CA GLY A 227 21.79 -0.68 -10.71
C GLY A 227 22.14 -0.14 -12.10
N LYS A 228 21.14 0.25 -12.91
CA LYS A 228 21.38 0.96 -14.17
C LYS A 228 21.38 2.47 -13.97
N THR A 229 22.03 3.21 -14.88
CA THR A 229 22.14 4.68 -14.85
C THR A 229 21.42 5.31 -16.03
N VAL A 230 20.24 4.79 -16.36
CA VAL A 230 19.48 5.16 -17.56
C VAL A 230 18.27 6.05 -17.27
N SER A 231 18.04 6.42 -16.02
CA SER A 231 16.87 7.15 -15.59
C SER A 231 17.19 8.24 -14.57
N ASN A 232 16.25 9.17 -14.40
CA ASN A 232 16.24 10.14 -13.33
C ASN A 232 14.93 10.06 -12.58
N SER A 233 14.99 10.10 -11.25
CA SER A 233 13.85 9.98 -10.35
C SER A 233 13.74 11.17 -9.43
N LYS A 234 12.52 11.65 -9.21
CA LYS A 234 12.20 12.75 -8.30
C LYS A 234 10.98 12.43 -7.45
N ILE A 235 10.97 12.97 -6.24
CA ILE A 235 9.81 12.92 -5.36
C ILE A 235 8.79 13.93 -5.89
N ILE A 236 7.55 13.51 -6.10
CA ILE A 236 6.43 14.38 -6.51
C ILE A 236 5.37 14.51 -5.41
N SER A 237 5.33 13.59 -4.45
CA SER A 237 4.54 13.71 -3.23
C SER A 237 5.28 13.12 -2.04
N ARG A 238 5.19 13.77 -0.89
CA ARG A 238 5.83 13.37 0.35
C ARG A 238 4.92 13.68 1.52
N GLY A 239 4.03 12.77 1.84
CA GLY A 239 3.07 12.94 2.92
C GLY A 239 3.12 11.79 3.92
N PRO A 240 2.26 11.86 4.95
CA PRO A 240 2.26 10.86 6.03
C PRO A 240 1.68 9.51 5.61
N ILE A 241 0.95 9.44 4.50
CA ILE A 241 0.26 8.21 4.04
C ILE A 241 0.88 7.65 2.76
N LYS A 242 1.38 8.54 1.88
CA LYS A 242 1.88 8.14 0.58
C LYS A 242 3.14 8.93 0.24
N VAL A 243 4.08 8.22 -0.37
CA VAL A 243 5.22 8.83 -1.07
C VAL A 243 5.08 8.50 -2.56
N SER A 244 5.17 9.52 -3.41
CA SER A 244 5.12 9.33 -4.86
C SER A 244 6.45 9.72 -5.50
N ILE A 245 6.98 8.83 -6.34
CA ILE A 245 8.24 9.00 -7.06
C ILE A 245 7.94 8.93 -8.55
N PHE A 246 8.22 10.02 -9.26
CA PHE A 246 8.20 10.05 -10.73
C PHE A 246 9.58 9.72 -11.26
N SER A 247 9.66 8.84 -12.25
CA SER A 247 10.90 8.50 -12.94
C SER A 247 10.74 8.60 -14.45
N ARG A 248 11.81 9.07 -15.09
CA ARG A 248 11.90 9.22 -16.56
C ARG A 248 13.25 8.73 -17.04
N SER A 249 13.26 7.94 -18.13
CA SER A 249 14.50 7.55 -18.78
C SER A 249 15.23 8.73 -19.42
N ASN A 250 16.57 8.64 -19.55
CA ASN A 250 17.40 9.70 -20.12
C ASN A 250 17.02 10.00 -21.59
N ASP A 251 16.57 9.01 -22.34
CA ASP A 251 16.07 9.16 -23.71
C ASP A 251 14.59 9.56 -23.80
N LYS A 252 13.93 9.81 -22.64
CA LYS A 252 12.53 10.23 -22.50
C LYS A 252 11.50 9.23 -23.08
N LYS A 253 11.88 7.97 -23.27
CA LYS A 253 10.99 6.93 -23.81
C LYS A 253 10.22 6.15 -22.74
N MET A 254 10.64 6.26 -21.47
CA MET A 254 9.98 5.66 -20.33
C MET A 254 9.60 6.74 -19.31
N GLU A 255 8.39 6.65 -18.78
CA GLU A 255 7.91 7.44 -17.65
C GLU A 255 7.02 6.58 -16.75
N CYS A 256 7.26 6.64 -15.46
CA CYS A 256 6.44 5.93 -14.49
C CYS A 256 6.33 6.69 -13.16
N ILE A 257 5.31 6.31 -12.40
CA ILE A 257 5.11 6.78 -11.02
C ILE A 257 5.01 5.56 -10.11
N TRP A 258 5.77 5.57 -9.03
CA TRP A 258 5.56 4.70 -7.89
C TRP A 258 4.85 5.47 -6.78
N ASP A 259 3.69 4.99 -6.36
CA ASP A 259 2.98 5.39 -5.15
C ASP A 259 3.20 4.36 -4.06
N ILE A 260 3.93 4.71 -3.02
CA ILE A 260 4.25 3.82 -1.90
C ILE A 260 3.33 4.16 -0.73
N PHE A 261 2.45 3.22 -0.37
CA PHE A 261 1.47 3.28 0.71
C PHE A 261 1.96 2.50 1.95
N PRO A 262 1.24 2.52 3.07
CA PRO A 262 1.66 1.82 4.29
C PRO A 262 1.90 0.32 4.14
N THR A 263 1.16 -0.36 3.25
CA THR A 263 1.17 -1.82 3.11
C THR A 263 1.56 -2.34 1.74
N TYR A 264 1.63 -1.47 0.72
CA TYR A 264 1.98 -1.84 -0.65
C TYR A 264 2.59 -0.67 -1.43
N ALA A 265 3.15 -0.97 -2.59
CA ALA A 265 3.56 0.03 -3.57
C ALA A 265 2.86 -0.25 -4.91
N ARG A 266 2.34 0.82 -5.54
CA ARG A 266 1.66 0.78 -6.84
C ARG A 266 2.50 1.51 -7.88
N LEU A 267 2.80 0.84 -8.98
CA LEU A 267 3.42 1.40 -10.17
C LEU A 267 2.35 1.78 -11.19
N THR A 268 2.45 2.99 -11.73
CA THR A 268 1.75 3.38 -12.95
C THR A 268 2.79 3.64 -14.04
N VAL A 269 2.76 2.84 -15.09
CA VAL A 269 3.56 3.03 -16.29
C VAL A 269 2.85 4.03 -17.19
N LEU A 270 3.36 5.24 -17.32
CA LEU A 270 2.74 6.31 -18.12
C LEU A 270 3.18 6.28 -19.57
N LYS A 271 4.42 5.86 -19.80
CA LYS A 271 5.03 5.78 -21.12
C LYS A 271 6.08 4.71 -21.12
N MET A 272 6.10 3.87 -22.14
CA MET A 272 7.11 2.81 -22.30
C MET A 272 7.40 2.56 -23.77
N ARG A 273 8.67 2.24 -24.09
CA ARG A 273 9.03 1.65 -25.37
C ARG A 273 8.41 0.27 -25.47
N LYS A 274 7.71 -0.01 -26.54
CA LYS A 274 6.94 -1.24 -26.77
C LYS A 274 7.68 -2.19 -27.69
N PRO A 275 7.53 -3.51 -27.53
CA PRO A 275 6.89 -4.18 -26.41
C PRO A 275 7.77 -4.16 -25.15
N TYR A 276 7.18 -4.35 -23.99
CA TYR A 276 7.87 -4.42 -22.69
C TYR A 276 7.33 -5.57 -21.85
N TRP A 277 7.85 -5.74 -20.66
CA TRP A 277 7.38 -6.65 -19.61
C TRP A 277 7.52 -5.99 -18.25
N PHE A 278 6.95 -6.62 -17.21
CA PHE A 278 7.23 -6.25 -15.82
C PHE A 278 7.90 -7.41 -15.12
N LEU A 279 9.18 -7.29 -14.72
CA LEU A 279 9.89 -8.35 -14.04
C LEU A 279 10.04 -8.07 -12.54
N TYR A 280 9.88 -9.16 -11.78
CA TYR A 280 10.42 -9.32 -10.44
C TYR A 280 11.63 -10.26 -10.51
N GLU A 281 12.77 -9.76 -10.05
CA GLU A 281 14.02 -10.49 -9.92
C GLU A 281 14.48 -10.37 -8.48
N GLY A 282 14.36 -11.44 -7.68
CA GLY A 282 14.61 -11.36 -6.25
C GLY A 282 14.67 -12.70 -5.52
N THR A 283 14.73 -12.61 -4.22
CA THR A 283 14.92 -13.75 -3.31
C THR A 283 13.82 -13.79 -2.27
N PRO A 284 12.79 -14.63 -2.44
CA PRO A 284 11.79 -14.85 -1.39
C PRO A 284 12.47 -15.12 -0.05
N GLY A 285 11.95 -14.51 1.03
CA GLY A 285 12.47 -14.69 2.38
C GLY A 285 13.92 -14.23 2.62
N GLY A 286 14.61 -13.66 1.61
CA GLY A 286 16.00 -13.21 1.66
C GLY A 286 17.00 -14.14 0.97
N LYS A 287 16.61 -15.38 0.67
CA LYS A 287 17.40 -16.36 -0.09
C LYS A 287 16.43 -17.34 -0.73
N LEU A 288 16.52 -17.52 -2.05
CA LEU A 288 15.71 -18.54 -2.70
C LEU A 288 16.10 -19.95 -2.21
N ASP A 289 15.13 -20.67 -1.66
CA ASP A 289 15.19 -22.08 -1.37
C ASP A 289 14.21 -22.81 -2.29
N GLU A 290 14.73 -23.46 -3.33
CA GLU A 290 13.92 -24.07 -4.37
C GLU A 290 13.01 -25.20 -3.86
N ASP A 291 13.32 -25.81 -2.72
CA ASP A 291 12.55 -26.93 -2.15
C ASP A 291 11.45 -26.47 -1.17
N SER A 292 11.69 -25.43 -0.40
CA SER A 292 10.75 -24.92 0.62
C SER A 292 9.92 -23.72 0.15
N ASP A 293 10.48 -22.87 -0.72
CA ASP A 293 9.78 -21.74 -1.27
C ASP A 293 8.72 -22.17 -2.29
N TYR A 294 7.73 -21.31 -2.49
CA TYR A 294 6.61 -21.65 -3.33
C TYR A 294 6.04 -20.45 -4.09
N CYS A 295 5.28 -20.76 -5.14
CA CYS A 295 4.44 -19.81 -5.86
C CYS A 295 2.97 -20.23 -5.75
N ILE A 296 2.08 -19.26 -5.48
CA ILE A 296 0.63 -19.39 -5.60
C ILE A 296 0.17 -18.36 -6.63
N ARG A 297 -0.66 -18.77 -7.60
CA ARG A 297 -1.11 -17.93 -8.73
C ARG A 297 -2.62 -17.84 -8.77
N ALA A 298 -3.14 -16.71 -9.25
CA ALA A 298 -4.51 -16.62 -9.75
C ALA A 298 -4.73 -17.70 -10.84
N GLY A 299 -5.94 -18.13 -11.03
CA GLY A 299 -6.26 -19.15 -12.05
C GLY A 299 -5.86 -20.60 -11.72
N MET A 300 -5.06 -20.84 -10.69
CA MET A 300 -4.77 -22.21 -10.26
C MET A 300 -5.92 -22.77 -9.42
N PRO A 301 -6.52 -23.89 -9.83
CA PRO A 301 -7.60 -24.48 -9.05
C PRO A 301 -7.11 -24.90 -7.65
N ASN A 302 -7.93 -24.63 -6.63
CA ASN A 302 -7.75 -25.07 -5.25
C ASN A 302 -6.47 -24.58 -4.55
N GLY A 303 -5.88 -23.45 -4.99
CA GLY A 303 -4.76 -22.85 -4.28
C GLY A 303 -3.49 -23.71 -4.22
N ILE A 304 -3.24 -24.48 -5.27
CA ILE A 304 -2.07 -25.35 -5.35
C ILE A 304 -0.79 -24.52 -5.24
N ARG A 305 0.01 -24.83 -4.22
CA ARG A 305 1.38 -24.32 -4.12
C ARG A 305 2.26 -25.02 -5.14
N THR A 306 2.89 -24.24 -6.00
CA THR A 306 3.92 -24.74 -6.91
C THR A 306 5.28 -24.54 -6.26
N PRO A 307 6.11 -25.59 -6.04
CA PRO A 307 7.46 -25.43 -5.52
C PRO A 307 8.28 -24.47 -6.37
N ALA A 308 9.12 -23.65 -5.75
CA ALA A 308 9.91 -22.63 -6.44
C ALA A 308 10.89 -23.20 -7.49
N LYS A 309 11.31 -24.46 -7.38
CA LYS A 309 12.10 -25.16 -8.42
C LYS A 309 11.35 -25.39 -9.73
N THR A 310 10.02 -25.29 -9.74
CA THR A 310 9.20 -25.61 -10.91
C THR A 310 9.01 -24.37 -11.76
N LYS A 311 9.77 -24.28 -12.87
CA LYS A 311 9.54 -23.25 -13.90
C LYS A 311 8.20 -23.48 -14.61
N TRP A 312 7.60 -22.40 -15.07
CA TRP A 312 6.35 -22.46 -15.84
C TRP A 312 6.23 -21.26 -16.78
N ASP A 313 5.46 -21.46 -17.84
CA ASP A 313 4.98 -20.44 -18.77
C ASP A 313 3.47 -20.60 -18.90
N GLY A 314 2.73 -19.52 -19.03
CA GLY A 314 1.28 -19.53 -19.24
C GLY A 314 0.68 -18.19 -18.84
N ASP A 315 -0.52 -17.96 -19.30
CA ASP A 315 -1.37 -16.88 -18.85
C ASP A 315 -1.90 -17.23 -17.45
N ILE A 316 -1.86 -16.27 -16.52
CA ILE A 316 -2.37 -16.43 -15.16
C ILE A 316 -3.70 -15.71 -14.92
N SER A 317 -4.31 -15.19 -15.97
CA SER A 317 -5.63 -14.55 -15.92
C SER A 317 -6.69 -15.48 -15.35
N VAL A 318 -7.67 -14.89 -14.67
CA VAL A 318 -8.84 -15.60 -14.17
C VAL A 318 -10.06 -15.07 -14.92
N PRO A 319 -10.76 -15.89 -15.72
CA PRO A 319 -11.95 -15.44 -16.43
C PRO A 319 -12.96 -14.77 -15.48
N GLY A 320 -13.36 -13.55 -15.82
CA GLY A 320 -14.32 -12.77 -15.03
C GLY A 320 -13.74 -12.02 -13.84
N HIS A 321 -12.43 -12.06 -13.63
CA HIS A 321 -11.73 -11.24 -12.65
C HIS A 321 -10.90 -10.16 -13.35
N LEU A 322 -10.90 -8.96 -12.77
CA LEU A 322 -10.00 -7.90 -13.20
C LEU A 322 -8.63 -8.15 -12.57
N GLY A 323 -7.61 -8.29 -13.43
CA GLY A 323 -6.22 -8.36 -13.01
C GLY A 323 -5.69 -9.77 -12.76
N GLU A 324 -4.41 -9.89 -12.92
CA GLU A 324 -3.59 -11.08 -12.74
C GLU A 324 -2.77 -10.93 -11.47
N TRP A 325 -2.59 -12.01 -10.72
CA TRP A 325 -1.76 -11.92 -9.52
C TRP A 325 -1.09 -13.25 -9.18
N LEU A 326 0.02 -13.14 -8.49
CA LEU A 326 0.70 -14.26 -7.86
C LEU A 326 1.44 -13.83 -6.60
N CYS A 327 1.82 -14.83 -5.82
CA CYS A 327 2.63 -14.67 -4.62
C CYS A 327 3.83 -15.61 -4.70
N PHE A 328 5.02 -15.11 -4.32
CA PHE A 328 6.17 -15.96 -3.99
C PHE A 328 6.32 -15.96 -2.48
N GLY A 329 6.29 -17.15 -1.88
CA GLY A 329 6.28 -17.33 -0.43
C GLY A 329 7.47 -18.09 0.11
N ASP A 330 7.88 -17.69 1.32
CA ASP A 330 8.79 -18.39 2.22
C ASP A 330 8.08 -18.57 3.56
N GLY A 331 7.81 -19.84 3.94
CA GLY A 331 7.05 -20.16 5.14
C GLY A 331 5.64 -19.56 5.12
N ASN A 332 5.36 -18.65 6.05
CA ASN A 332 4.06 -17.97 6.20
C ASN A 332 4.09 -16.51 5.73
N ARG A 333 5.05 -16.12 4.92
CA ARG A 333 5.17 -14.77 4.34
C ARG A 333 5.34 -14.86 2.84
N ALA A 334 4.88 -13.82 2.15
CA ALA A 334 5.01 -13.74 0.71
C ALA A 334 5.16 -12.30 0.23
N ILE A 335 5.86 -12.17 -0.91
CA ILE A 335 5.70 -11.01 -1.78
C ILE A 335 4.58 -11.33 -2.77
N TYR A 336 3.61 -10.43 -2.90
CA TYR A 336 2.60 -10.52 -3.94
C TYR A 336 2.85 -9.49 -5.03
N LEU A 337 2.48 -9.86 -6.24
CA LEU A 337 2.57 -9.04 -7.44
C LEU A 337 1.23 -9.10 -8.15
N ILE A 338 0.75 -7.94 -8.60
CA ILE A 338 -0.52 -7.80 -9.28
C ILE A 338 -0.29 -6.97 -10.55
N HIS A 339 -0.78 -7.44 -11.67
CA HIS A 339 -1.04 -6.66 -12.86
C HIS A 339 -2.53 -6.37 -12.91
N HIS A 340 -2.91 -5.10 -12.96
CA HIS A 340 -4.32 -4.70 -12.77
C HIS A 340 -5.17 -4.92 -14.02
N GLU A 341 -4.55 -4.90 -15.17
CA GLU A 341 -5.17 -5.13 -16.47
C GLU A 341 -4.95 -6.59 -16.88
N ASP A 342 -5.99 -7.25 -17.35
CA ASP A 342 -5.89 -8.53 -18.04
C ASP A 342 -5.53 -8.26 -19.50
N ASP A 343 -4.37 -8.70 -19.95
CA ASP A 343 -3.90 -8.48 -21.32
C ASP A 343 -3.75 -9.78 -22.14
N GLU A 344 -4.18 -10.91 -21.59
CA GLU A 344 -4.08 -12.26 -22.19
C GLU A 344 -2.64 -12.61 -22.64
N ALA A 345 -1.65 -11.88 -22.15
CA ALA A 345 -0.26 -12.10 -22.51
C ALA A 345 0.32 -13.30 -21.75
N MET A 346 1.40 -13.82 -22.30
CA MET A 346 2.14 -14.91 -21.66
C MET A 346 2.92 -14.38 -20.47
N ASP A 347 2.88 -15.12 -19.36
CA ASP A 347 3.69 -14.92 -18.17
C ASP A 347 4.67 -16.04 -17.97
N SER A 348 5.80 -15.76 -17.37
CA SER A 348 6.75 -16.83 -17.13
C SER A 348 7.55 -16.67 -15.85
N TYR A 349 7.84 -17.81 -15.25
CA TYR A 349 8.67 -17.95 -14.08
C TYR A 349 9.83 -18.91 -14.33
N TRP A 350 11.01 -18.51 -13.84
CA TRP A 350 12.21 -19.32 -13.86
C TRP A 350 13.03 -19.12 -12.58
N PRO A 351 13.35 -20.20 -11.83
CA PRO A 351 14.27 -20.14 -10.69
C PRO A 351 15.71 -20.12 -11.16
N MET A 352 16.23 -18.99 -11.57
CA MET A 352 17.52 -18.82 -12.22
C MET A 352 18.64 -19.58 -11.50
N LYS A 353 18.90 -20.84 -11.89
CA LYS A 353 19.93 -21.72 -11.30
C LYS A 353 19.88 -21.81 -9.77
N GLY A 354 18.70 -21.72 -9.16
CA GLY A 354 18.51 -21.73 -7.70
C GLY A 354 19.02 -20.48 -6.99
N GLN A 355 19.29 -19.40 -7.71
CA GLN A 355 19.87 -18.19 -7.11
C GLN A 355 18.84 -17.09 -6.86
N MET A 356 17.84 -17.00 -7.70
CA MET A 356 16.78 -16.01 -7.58
C MET A 356 15.55 -16.38 -8.41
N THR A 357 14.44 -15.80 -8.02
CA THR A 357 13.21 -15.76 -8.80
C THR A 357 13.38 -14.82 -9.99
N VAL A 358 13.00 -15.27 -11.18
CA VAL A 358 12.82 -14.42 -12.37
C VAL A 358 11.41 -14.64 -12.87
N PHE A 359 10.51 -13.78 -12.45
CA PHE A 359 9.13 -13.80 -12.90
C PHE A 359 8.80 -12.53 -13.68
N GLY A 360 7.99 -12.66 -14.74
CA GLY A 360 7.51 -11.49 -15.48
C GLY A 360 6.12 -11.64 -16.00
N PHE A 361 5.32 -10.59 -15.80
CA PHE A 361 4.10 -10.34 -16.56
C PHE A 361 4.50 -9.95 -17.99
N GLY A 362 3.74 -10.44 -18.98
CA GLY A 362 4.02 -10.17 -20.39
C GLY A 362 5.33 -10.74 -20.90
N ARG A 363 5.77 -11.92 -20.41
CA ARG A 363 7.07 -12.51 -20.69
C ARG A 363 6.99 -13.96 -21.14
N LYS A 364 7.81 -14.31 -22.16
CA LYS A 364 8.18 -15.70 -22.45
C LYS A 364 9.64 -15.77 -22.90
N GLY A 365 10.51 -16.31 -22.04
CA GLY A 365 11.94 -16.29 -22.29
C GLY A 365 12.49 -14.85 -22.35
N LEU A 366 12.96 -14.41 -23.52
CA LEU A 366 13.38 -13.01 -23.77
C LEU A 366 12.33 -12.21 -24.56
N ASN A 367 11.22 -12.81 -24.93
CA ASN A 367 10.14 -12.12 -25.64
C ASN A 367 9.28 -11.32 -24.66
N LYS A 368 8.89 -10.12 -25.10
CA LYS A 368 8.07 -9.15 -24.39
C LYS A 368 6.75 -9.00 -25.12
N PHE A 369 5.64 -8.95 -24.39
CA PHE A 369 4.32 -8.95 -24.98
C PHE A 369 3.45 -7.76 -24.58
N MET A 370 3.83 -7.02 -23.49
CA MET A 370 3.01 -5.90 -23.05
C MET A 370 3.18 -4.69 -23.99
N GLU A 371 2.05 -4.09 -24.32
CA GLU A 371 2.01 -2.90 -25.18
C GLU A 371 1.15 -1.76 -24.62
N MET A 372 0.29 -2.05 -23.65
CA MET A 372 -0.64 -1.07 -23.09
C MET A 372 0.05 -0.06 -22.20
N VAL A 373 -0.31 1.20 -22.31
CA VAL A 373 -0.03 2.27 -21.36
C VAL A 373 -1.22 3.23 -21.31
N PRO A 374 -1.64 3.69 -20.12
CA PRO A 374 -1.06 3.34 -18.84
C PRO A 374 -1.29 1.89 -18.47
N ALA A 375 -0.37 1.32 -17.70
CA ALA A 375 -0.51 0.01 -17.07
C ALA A 375 -0.21 0.13 -15.58
N HIS A 376 -0.87 -0.69 -14.78
CA HIS A 376 -0.79 -0.60 -13.32
C HIS A 376 -0.34 -1.92 -12.70
N PHE A 377 0.61 -1.82 -11.78
CA PHE A 377 1.11 -2.97 -11.03
C PHE A 377 1.09 -2.64 -9.54
N THR A 378 0.82 -3.64 -8.72
CA THR A 378 0.96 -3.50 -7.26
C THR A 378 1.86 -4.60 -6.72
N ILE A 379 2.74 -4.22 -5.80
CA ILE A 379 3.59 -5.14 -5.06
C ILE A 379 3.45 -4.89 -3.57
N GLY A 380 3.59 -5.94 -2.77
CA GLY A 380 3.61 -5.79 -1.32
C GLY A 380 4.03 -7.07 -0.62
N LEU A 381 4.35 -6.92 0.66
CA LEU A 381 4.63 -8.06 1.54
C LEU A 381 3.38 -8.34 2.39
N CYS A 382 3.06 -9.61 2.55
CA CYS A 382 1.96 -10.06 3.41
C CYS A 382 2.33 -11.30 4.20
N GLU A 383 1.58 -11.52 5.26
CA GLU A 383 1.56 -12.77 6.00
C GLU A 383 0.43 -13.65 5.48
N GLY A 384 0.65 -14.94 5.43
CA GLY A 384 -0.25 -15.93 4.92
C GLY A 384 0.49 -17.07 4.24
N SER A 385 -0.24 -18.12 3.93
CA SER A 385 0.33 -19.31 3.33
C SER A 385 -0.63 -20.06 2.42
N THR A 386 -1.86 -19.56 2.30
CA THR A 386 -2.92 -20.19 1.51
C THR A 386 -3.43 -19.25 0.41
N PHE A 387 -4.01 -19.83 -0.62
CA PHE A 387 -4.64 -19.08 -1.71
C PHE A 387 -5.73 -18.11 -1.18
N GLU A 388 -6.54 -18.58 -0.22
CA GLU A 388 -7.62 -17.76 0.33
C GLU A 388 -7.10 -16.54 1.09
N GLU A 389 -6.05 -16.71 1.91
CA GLU A 389 -5.41 -15.61 2.65
C GLU A 389 -4.82 -14.58 1.68
N PHE A 390 -4.09 -15.04 0.64
CA PHE A 390 -3.50 -14.15 -0.35
C PHE A 390 -4.56 -13.46 -1.21
N SER A 391 -5.62 -14.16 -1.63
CA SER A 391 -6.73 -13.57 -2.37
C SER A 391 -7.38 -12.41 -1.60
N LYS A 392 -7.57 -12.53 -0.28
CA LYS A 392 -8.11 -11.46 0.55
C LYS A 392 -7.19 -10.23 0.55
N VAL A 393 -5.87 -10.44 0.72
CA VAL A 393 -4.89 -9.35 0.71
C VAL A 393 -4.83 -8.68 -0.66
N VAL A 394 -4.72 -9.46 -1.72
CA VAL A 394 -4.67 -8.98 -3.10
C VAL A 394 -5.92 -8.18 -3.45
N ASN A 395 -7.11 -8.74 -3.22
CA ASN A 395 -8.37 -8.05 -3.49
C ASN A 395 -8.51 -6.76 -2.67
N SER A 396 -8.09 -6.78 -1.40
CA SER A 396 -8.03 -5.56 -0.60
C SER A 396 -7.10 -4.52 -1.18
N ALA A 397 -5.94 -4.92 -1.73
CA ALA A 397 -4.94 -4.00 -2.24
C ALA A 397 -5.36 -3.32 -3.56
N TYR A 398 -5.87 -4.08 -4.56
CA TYR A 398 -6.05 -3.54 -5.91
C TYR A 398 -7.50 -3.38 -6.37
N SER A 399 -8.44 -4.21 -5.90
CA SER A 399 -9.83 -4.09 -6.34
C SER A 399 -10.39 -2.69 -6.04
N PRO A 400 -11.07 -2.05 -7.00
CA PRO A 400 -11.57 -0.70 -6.81
C PRO A 400 -12.62 -0.66 -5.70
N MET A 401 -12.70 0.47 -5.02
CA MET A 401 -13.83 0.84 -4.16
C MET A 401 -14.75 1.80 -4.92
N VAL A 402 -16.02 1.85 -4.55
CA VAL A 402 -16.92 2.89 -5.06
C VAL A 402 -16.84 4.09 -4.13
N ILE A 403 -16.43 5.23 -4.68
CA ILE A 403 -16.25 6.49 -3.94
C ILE A 403 -17.21 7.53 -4.51
N GLU A 404 -18.05 8.08 -3.65
CA GLU A 404 -19.01 9.12 -4.01
C GLU A 404 -18.67 10.40 -3.22
N VAL A 405 -18.43 11.48 -3.96
CA VAL A 405 -18.25 12.82 -3.37
C VAL A 405 -19.61 13.55 -3.44
N GLY A 406 -20.15 13.86 -2.30
CA GLY A 406 -21.44 14.57 -2.21
C GLY A 406 -21.31 16.09 -2.32
N ASN A 407 -22.45 16.76 -2.26
CA ASN A 407 -22.48 18.21 -2.29
C ASN A 407 -21.87 18.79 -1.01
N PRO A 408 -21.14 19.93 -1.10
CA PRO A 408 -20.61 20.58 0.07
C PRO A 408 -21.74 21.16 0.95
N GLU A 409 -21.49 21.18 2.24
CA GLU A 409 -22.39 21.69 3.28
C GLU A 409 -21.71 22.82 4.03
N ILE A 410 -22.49 23.79 4.49
CA ILE A 410 -22.02 24.80 5.45
C ILE A 410 -21.99 24.13 6.83
N ALA A 411 -20.85 24.11 7.48
CA ALA A 411 -20.72 23.51 8.80
C ALA A 411 -21.47 24.35 9.85
N GLY A 412 -22.23 23.70 10.72
CA GLY A 412 -22.99 24.38 11.77
C GLY A 412 -24.47 24.62 11.45
N ASN A 413 -24.97 24.16 10.33
CA ASN A 413 -26.40 24.07 10.01
C ASN A 413 -26.94 22.66 10.24
#